data_a5f8f123824ff56328ffcdd42a224759
#
_entry.id   a5f8f123824ff56328ffcdd42a224759
#
_cell.length_a   1.000
_cell.length_b   1.000
_cell.length_c   1.000
_cell.angle_alpha   90.00
_cell.angle_beta   90.00
_cell.angle_gamma   90.00
#
_symmetry.space_group_name_H-M   'P 1'
#
loop_
_entity.id
_entity.type
_entity.pdbx_description
1 polymer ?
#
loop_
_entity_poly.entity_id
_entity_poly.type
_entity_poly.pdbx_seq_one_letter_code
_entity_poly.pdbx_strand_id
1 'polypeptide(L)'
;MADLRASKRKQIRKERRKVADYGLEIETLTGADIKDEHIEAMWHFYRNTTARKWGEAYLKRRTFDELVDRCRDRLLMVMARDADRWVAGTFNLFKGEKIFGRYWGAAADYPGLHFECCYYRLIDYAIAGGMRIVEAGAQGEHKFLRGFVAKPTYSAHWLAHPSGRAAIERYLDGEREQMQNTIEGYNGVSPVKDVRSQGRTD
;
A
#
# COMPACT_ATOMS: atom_id res chain seq x y z
N MET A 1 9.35 -8.65 -12.82
CA MET A 1 8.68 -8.45 -14.13
C MET A 1 8.62 -9.72 -14.97
N ALA A 2 9.65 -10.56 -14.98
CA ALA A 2 9.67 -11.81 -15.80
C ALA A 2 8.53 -12.78 -15.49
N ASP A 3 8.12 -12.85 -14.24
CA ASP A 3 7.08 -13.76 -13.74
C ASP A 3 5.65 -13.36 -14.12
N LEU A 4 5.42 -12.12 -14.56
CA LEU A 4 4.14 -11.67 -15.04
C LEU A 4 3.86 -12.12 -16.48
N ARG A 5 2.59 -12.38 -16.81
CA ARG A 5 2.14 -12.62 -18.19
C ARG A 5 2.48 -11.43 -19.11
N ALA A 6 2.78 -11.70 -20.37
CA ALA A 6 3.26 -10.69 -21.33
C ALA A 6 2.32 -9.47 -21.47
N SER A 7 1.01 -9.71 -21.50
CA SER A 7 -0.01 -8.65 -21.59
C SER A 7 0.05 -7.70 -20.39
N LYS A 8 0.26 -8.22 -19.18
CA LYS A 8 0.36 -7.42 -17.96
C LYS A 8 1.67 -6.64 -17.89
N ARG A 9 2.78 -7.23 -18.32
CA ARG A 9 4.04 -6.48 -18.46
C ARG A 9 3.89 -5.29 -19.41
N LYS A 10 3.20 -5.48 -20.54
CA LYS A 10 2.91 -4.40 -21.50
C LYS A 10 2.03 -3.32 -20.87
N GLN A 11 0.99 -3.71 -20.14
CA GLN A 11 0.10 -2.79 -19.43
C GLN A 11 0.87 -1.95 -18.41
N ILE A 12 1.65 -2.58 -17.51
CA ILE A 12 2.44 -1.88 -16.49
C ILE A 12 3.43 -0.89 -17.12
N ARG A 13 4.12 -1.30 -18.19
CA ARG A 13 5.03 -0.38 -18.89
C ARG A 13 4.30 0.82 -19.49
N LYS A 14 3.08 0.63 -20.02
CA LYS A 14 2.24 1.71 -20.54
C LYS A 14 1.80 2.66 -19.42
N GLU A 15 1.37 2.12 -18.27
CA GLU A 15 0.99 2.91 -17.09
C GLU A 15 2.16 3.77 -16.61
N ARG A 16 3.34 3.18 -16.43
CA ARG A 16 4.55 3.89 -15.99
C ARG A 16 5.00 4.96 -16.98
N ARG A 17 4.95 4.68 -18.29
CA ARG A 17 5.27 5.65 -19.32
C ARG A 17 4.33 6.85 -19.27
N LYS A 18 3.01 6.58 -19.15
CA LYS A 18 2.01 7.66 -19.02
C LYS A 18 2.32 8.58 -17.83
N VAL A 19 2.73 8.02 -16.69
CA VAL A 19 3.10 8.83 -15.53
C VAL A 19 4.38 9.64 -15.80
N ALA A 20 5.36 9.05 -16.48
CA ALA A 20 6.59 9.77 -16.88
C ALA A 20 6.30 10.95 -17.84
N ASP A 21 5.30 10.79 -18.71
CA ASP A 21 4.89 11.83 -19.67
C ASP A 21 4.29 13.08 -18.98
N TYR A 22 3.91 13.01 -17.70
CA TYR A 22 3.46 14.17 -16.93
C TYR A 22 4.61 15.10 -16.51
N GLY A 23 5.86 14.67 -16.62
CA GLY A 23 7.02 15.45 -16.20
C GLY A 23 7.15 15.65 -14.69
N LEU A 24 6.44 14.88 -13.88
CA LEU A 24 6.52 14.95 -12.42
C LEU A 24 7.86 14.42 -11.93
N GLU A 25 8.43 15.10 -10.96
CA GLU A 25 9.56 14.59 -10.19
C GLU A 25 9.04 13.69 -9.07
N ILE A 26 9.48 12.42 -9.06
CA ILE A 26 9.02 11.42 -8.08
C ILE A 26 10.23 10.92 -7.29
N GLU A 27 10.26 11.26 -6.01
CA GLU A 27 11.32 10.94 -5.08
C GLU A 27 10.92 9.80 -4.15
N THR A 28 11.89 8.97 -3.79
CA THR A 28 11.74 7.92 -2.76
C THR A 28 12.65 8.29 -1.59
N LEU A 29 12.06 8.59 -0.45
CA LEU A 29 12.71 9.20 0.69
C LEU A 29 12.69 8.28 1.89
N THR A 30 13.82 8.21 2.63
CA THR A 30 13.95 7.44 3.87
C THR A 30 14.80 8.19 4.88
N GLY A 31 14.64 7.89 6.15
CA GLY A 31 15.52 8.41 7.21
C GLY A 31 15.67 9.93 7.18
N ALA A 32 16.89 10.41 7.06
CA ALA A 32 17.22 11.85 7.09
C ALA A 32 16.77 12.63 5.86
N ASP A 33 16.44 11.94 4.74
CA ASP A 33 15.93 12.60 3.54
C ASP A 33 14.49 13.08 3.74
N ILE A 34 13.76 12.50 4.71
CA ILE A 34 12.40 12.93 5.07
C ILE A 34 12.49 14.21 5.89
N LYS A 35 12.05 15.32 5.30
CA LYS A 35 12.02 16.67 5.90
C LYS A 35 10.61 17.04 6.33
N ASP A 36 10.48 18.12 7.10
CA ASP A 36 9.20 18.61 7.61
C ASP A 36 8.23 18.98 6.50
N GLU A 37 8.72 19.52 5.38
CA GLU A 37 7.89 19.82 4.20
C GLU A 37 7.19 18.58 3.62
N HIS A 38 7.85 17.40 3.62
CA HIS A 38 7.25 16.16 3.15
C HIS A 38 6.13 15.68 4.07
N ILE A 39 6.31 15.84 5.37
CA ILE A 39 5.32 15.49 6.39
C ILE A 39 4.11 16.42 6.33
N GLU A 40 4.35 17.72 6.15
CA GLU A 40 3.29 18.71 5.97
C GLU A 40 2.46 18.41 4.71
N ALA A 41 3.11 18.19 3.57
CA ALA A 41 2.44 17.80 2.34
C ALA A 41 1.64 16.50 2.50
N MET A 42 2.24 15.47 3.12
CA MET A 42 1.55 14.19 3.36
C MET A 42 0.36 14.31 4.28
N TRP A 43 0.43 15.16 5.31
CA TRP A 43 -0.71 15.46 6.17
C TRP A 43 -1.88 16.07 5.39
N HIS A 44 -1.60 17.04 4.52
CA HIS A 44 -2.62 17.61 3.64
C HIS A 44 -3.22 16.56 2.70
N PHE A 45 -2.40 15.70 2.09
CA PHE A 45 -2.87 14.62 1.22
C PHE A 45 -3.73 13.60 1.95
N TYR A 46 -3.33 13.22 3.17
CA TYR A 46 -4.10 12.33 4.02
C TYR A 46 -5.49 12.90 4.31
N ARG A 47 -5.55 14.16 4.74
CA ARG A 47 -6.83 14.84 5.01
C ARG A 47 -7.73 14.90 3.77
N ASN A 48 -7.19 15.27 2.62
CA ASN A 48 -7.94 15.33 1.37
C ASN A 48 -8.53 13.98 0.98
N THR A 49 -7.76 12.91 1.13
CA THR A 49 -8.21 11.56 0.80
C THR A 49 -9.26 11.05 1.76
N THR A 50 -9.10 11.28 3.06
CA THR A 50 -10.06 10.85 4.08
C THR A 50 -11.36 11.64 4.01
N ALA A 51 -11.32 12.96 3.80
CA ALA A 51 -12.51 13.78 3.64
C ALA A 51 -13.39 13.32 2.46
N ARG A 52 -12.77 12.88 1.35
CA ARG A 52 -13.50 12.36 0.18
C ARG A 52 -14.13 10.98 0.41
N LYS A 53 -13.56 10.14 1.29
CA LYS A 53 -13.97 8.73 1.45
C LYS A 53 -14.78 8.48 2.71
N TRP A 54 -14.42 9.12 3.83
CA TRP A 54 -14.85 8.74 5.17
C TRP A 54 -15.43 9.90 6.00
N GLY A 55 -15.41 11.13 5.48
CA GLY A 55 -15.86 12.33 6.17
C GLY A 55 -14.78 12.99 7.03
N GLU A 56 -14.21 12.31 8.02
CA GLU A 56 -13.17 12.88 8.88
C GLU A 56 -11.91 12.03 8.98
N ALA A 57 -10.77 12.72 9.13
CA ALA A 57 -9.48 12.10 9.35
C ALA A 57 -9.36 11.61 10.80
N TYR A 58 -9.24 10.31 11.02
CA TYR A 58 -9.10 9.74 12.37
C TYR A 58 -7.69 9.92 12.97
N LEU A 59 -6.64 10.10 12.15
CA LEU A 59 -5.33 10.46 12.63
C LEU A 59 -5.22 11.98 12.77
N LYS A 60 -4.48 12.42 13.77
CA LYS A 60 -4.15 13.83 13.99
C LYS A 60 -2.77 14.14 13.39
N ARG A 61 -2.48 15.42 13.13
CA ARG A 61 -1.15 15.88 12.66
C ARG A 61 -0.04 15.35 13.55
N ARG A 62 -0.24 15.44 14.87
CA ARG A 62 0.69 14.93 15.86
C ARG A 62 1.08 13.45 15.68
N THR A 63 0.19 12.61 15.12
CA THR A 63 0.51 11.20 14.85
C THR A 63 1.64 11.09 13.83
N PHE A 64 1.66 11.92 12.80
CA PHE A 64 2.73 11.95 11.81
C PHE A 64 4.04 12.45 12.43
N ASP A 65 3.99 13.47 13.28
CA ASP A 65 5.16 13.99 13.99
C ASP A 65 5.77 12.92 14.88
N GLU A 66 4.97 12.26 15.71
CA GLU A 66 5.40 11.16 16.59
C GLU A 66 6.02 9.98 15.83
N LEU A 67 5.47 9.64 14.65
CA LEU A 67 6.02 8.58 13.81
C LEU A 67 7.40 8.99 13.25
N VAL A 68 7.55 10.24 12.84
CA VAL A 68 8.85 10.77 12.40
C VAL A 68 9.86 10.77 13.53
N ASP A 69 9.49 11.25 14.72
CA ASP A 69 10.39 11.34 15.88
C ASP A 69 10.85 9.96 16.35
N ARG A 70 9.95 8.96 16.35
CA ARG A 70 10.22 7.64 16.95
C ARG A 70 10.62 6.57 15.94
N CYS A 71 10.27 6.72 14.68
CA CYS A 71 10.39 5.67 13.67
C CYS A 71 11.00 6.18 12.35
N ARG A 72 11.68 7.32 12.35
CA ARG A 72 12.24 7.94 11.13
C ARG A 72 13.08 6.97 10.31
N ASP A 73 13.88 6.14 10.96
CA ASP A 73 14.71 5.10 10.36
C ASP A 73 13.93 3.94 9.73
N ARG A 74 12.60 3.92 9.93
CA ARG A 74 11.67 2.91 9.41
C ARG A 74 10.59 3.50 8.51
N LEU A 75 10.71 4.78 8.18
CA LEU A 75 9.79 5.44 7.27
C LEU A 75 10.30 5.35 5.84
N LEU A 76 9.37 5.13 4.92
CA LEU A 76 9.58 5.17 3.49
C LEU A 76 8.46 6.00 2.87
N MET A 77 8.80 7.09 2.22
CA MET A 77 7.86 7.95 1.52
C MET A 77 8.17 7.95 0.03
N VAL A 78 7.14 7.92 -0.80
CA VAL A 78 7.27 8.23 -2.22
C VAL A 78 6.48 9.50 -2.45
N MET A 79 7.17 10.56 -2.83
CA MET A 79 6.60 11.90 -2.99
C MET A 79 6.72 12.33 -4.45
N ALA A 80 5.64 12.92 -4.97
CA ALA A 80 5.59 13.44 -6.33
C ALA A 80 5.36 14.95 -6.30
N ARG A 81 6.16 15.71 -7.08
CA ARG A 81 5.99 17.16 -7.24
C ARG A 81 5.87 17.54 -8.71
N ASP A 82 5.11 18.59 -8.94
CA ASP A 82 4.98 19.30 -10.21
C ASP A 82 5.63 20.68 -10.02
N ALA A 83 6.76 20.89 -10.68
CA ALA A 83 7.64 22.02 -10.39
C ALA A 83 7.95 22.13 -8.88
N ASP A 84 7.57 23.22 -8.23
CA ASP A 84 7.85 23.46 -6.81
C ASP A 84 6.72 22.99 -5.86
N ARG A 85 5.72 22.26 -6.37
CA ARG A 85 4.54 21.88 -5.57
C ARG A 85 4.44 20.38 -5.38
N TRP A 86 4.41 19.92 -4.15
CA TRP A 86 4.03 18.54 -3.83
C TRP A 86 2.57 18.29 -4.25
N VAL A 87 2.34 17.28 -5.09
CA VAL A 87 1.01 16.95 -5.64
C VAL A 87 0.45 15.63 -5.16
N ALA A 88 1.31 14.71 -4.75
CA ALA A 88 0.88 13.43 -4.20
C ALA A 88 1.98 12.79 -3.35
N GLY A 89 1.59 11.85 -2.50
CA GLY A 89 2.56 11.11 -1.69
C GLY A 89 2.02 9.84 -1.08
N THR A 90 2.95 8.98 -0.68
CA THR A 90 2.69 7.78 0.13
C THR A 90 3.44 7.85 1.44
N PHE A 91 2.85 7.29 2.47
CA PHE A 91 3.48 7.10 3.76
C PHE A 91 3.49 5.60 4.07
N ASN A 92 4.69 5.04 4.15
CA ASN A 92 4.90 3.61 4.35
C ASN A 92 5.86 3.39 5.51
N LEU A 93 5.80 2.20 6.07
CA LEU A 93 6.74 1.72 7.08
C LEU A 93 7.50 0.52 6.54
N PHE A 94 8.72 0.29 7.01
CA PHE A 94 9.42 -0.96 6.76
C PHE A 94 10.05 -1.51 8.03
N LYS A 95 10.16 -2.84 8.08
CA LYS A 95 10.82 -3.56 9.17
C LYS A 95 11.42 -4.85 8.64
N GLY A 96 12.73 -5.04 8.88
CA GLY A 96 13.47 -6.15 8.29
C GLY A 96 13.34 -6.13 6.77
N GLU A 97 12.92 -7.25 6.18
CA GLU A 97 12.78 -7.40 4.73
C GLU A 97 11.37 -7.07 4.20
N LYS A 98 10.54 -6.34 4.98
CA LYS A 98 9.14 -6.06 4.64
C LYS A 98 8.85 -4.57 4.59
N ILE A 99 8.08 -4.15 3.55
CA ILE A 99 7.50 -2.82 3.42
C ILE A 99 5.99 -2.93 3.65
N PHE A 100 5.44 -2.01 4.42
CA PHE A 100 4.02 -1.91 4.75
C PHE A 100 3.45 -0.61 4.18
N GLY A 101 2.70 -0.70 3.08
CA GLY A 101 1.96 0.44 2.54
C GLY A 101 0.84 0.86 3.49
N ARG A 102 0.79 2.14 3.88
CA ARG A 102 -0.18 2.64 4.86
C ARG A 102 -1.12 3.69 4.29
N TYR A 103 -0.59 4.80 3.84
CA TYR A 103 -1.41 5.92 3.40
C TYR A 103 -0.97 6.41 2.03
N TRP A 104 -1.96 6.80 1.24
CA TRP A 104 -1.81 7.52 0.00
C TRP A 104 -2.69 8.76 0.04
N GLY A 105 -2.23 9.82 -0.56
CA GLY A 105 -3.06 10.97 -0.83
C GLY A 105 -2.50 11.83 -1.95
N ALA A 106 -3.38 12.69 -2.48
CA ALA A 106 -3.02 13.58 -3.56
C ALA A 106 -3.81 14.90 -3.46
N ALA A 107 -3.19 15.99 -3.91
CA ALA A 107 -3.82 17.29 -4.08
C ALA A 107 -4.39 17.46 -5.50
N ALA A 108 -3.85 16.73 -6.48
CA ALA A 108 -4.28 16.76 -7.87
C ALA A 108 -4.45 15.34 -8.43
N ASP A 109 -5.27 15.21 -9.48
CA ASP A 109 -5.53 13.92 -10.12
C ASP A 109 -4.60 13.74 -11.34
N TYR A 110 -3.69 12.80 -11.19
CA TYR A 110 -2.81 12.32 -12.27
C TYR A 110 -3.09 10.82 -12.49
N PRO A 111 -3.86 10.44 -13.53
CA PRO A 111 -4.22 9.05 -13.78
C PRO A 111 -3.03 8.10 -13.83
N GLY A 112 -2.99 7.13 -12.92
CA GLY A 112 -1.91 6.15 -12.81
C GLY A 112 -0.83 6.50 -11.78
N LEU A 113 -0.75 7.74 -11.28
CA LEU A 113 0.25 8.16 -10.30
C LEU A 113 0.13 7.37 -8.98
N HIS A 114 -1.10 7.05 -8.55
CA HIS A 114 -1.33 6.17 -7.42
C HIS A 114 -0.61 4.82 -7.57
N PHE A 115 -0.67 4.19 -8.74
CA PHE A 115 -0.01 2.90 -8.97
C PHE A 115 1.51 3.04 -9.03
N GLU A 116 2.02 4.12 -9.61
CA GLU A 116 3.45 4.39 -9.63
C GLU A 116 4.00 4.54 -8.22
N CYS A 117 3.38 5.39 -7.38
CA CYS A 117 3.87 5.68 -6.04
C CYS A 117 3.61 4.55 -5.04
N CYS A 118 2.40 3.96 -5.05
CA CYS A 118 2.00 2.96 -4.05
C CYS A 118 2.49 1.55 -4.35
N TYR A 119 2.83 1.24 -5.61
CA TYR A 119 3.22 -0.11 -6.00
C TYR A 119 4.56 -0.15 -6.71
N TYR A 120 4.69 0.51 -7.87
CA TYR A 120 5.87 0.30 -8.71
C TYR A 120 7.15 0.82 -8.06
N ARG A 121 7.13 2.01 -7.47
CA ARG A 121 8.29 2.57 -6.76
C ARG A 121 8.63 1.78 -5.50
N LEU A 122 7.65 1.29 -4.75
CA LEU A 122 7.90 0.46 -3.59
C LEU A 122 8.49 -0.91 -3.97
N ILE A 123 8.03 -1.50 -5.07
CA ILE A 123 8.58 -2.75 -5.60
C ILE A 123 10.02 -2.53 -6.10
N ASP A 124 10.28 -1.46 -6.83
CA ASP A 124 11.62 -1.13 -7.31
C ASP A 124 12.58 -0.90 -6.13
N TYR A 125 12.13 -0.17 -5.10
CA TYR A 125 12.90 0.04 -3.88
C TYR A 125 13.18 -1.28 -3.14
N ALA A 126 12.17 -2.14 -3.02
CA ALA A 126 12.32 -3.44 -2.38
C ALA A 126 13.34 -4.33 -3.12
N ILE A 127 13.28 -4.37 -4.45
CA ILE A 127 14.22 -5.14 -5.27
C ILE A 127 15.65 -4.60 -5.12
N ALA A 128 15.84 -3.29 -5.18
CA ALA A 128 17.14 -2.66 -5.04
C ALA A 128 17.75 -2.87 -3.64
N GLY A 129 16.92 -2.88 -2.60
CA GLY A 129 17.33 -3.08 -1.19
C GLY A 129 17.34 -4.55 -0.74
N GLY A 130 17.09 -5.53 -1.62
CA GLY A 130 17.03 -6.95 -1.25
C GLY A 130 15.88 -7.32 -0.32
N MET A 131 14.84 -6.49 -0.26
CA MET A 131 13.65 -6.76 0.55
C MET A 131 12.77 -7.82 -0.11
N ARG A 132 12.10 -8.64 0.68
CA ARG A 132 11.36 -9.81 0.20
C ARG A 132 9.86 -9.57 0.03
N ILE A 133 9.27 -8.66 0.79
CA ILE A 133 7.82 -8.50 0.86
C ILE A 133 7.45 -7.02 0.76
N VAL A 134 6.48 -6.74 -0.10
CA VAL A 134 5.77 -5.44 -0.16
C VAL A 134 4.29 -5.72 0.12
N GLU A 135 3.80 -5.24 1.26
CA GLU A 135 2.39 -5.35 1.65
C GLU A 135 1.62 -4.10 1.21
N ALA A 136 0.65 -4.29 0.35
CA ALA A 136 -0.12 -3.19 -0.23
C ALA A 136 -1.44 -2.89 0.53
N GLY A 137 -1.63 -3.47 1.72
CA GLY A 137 -2.85 -3.34 2.54
C GLY A 137 -4.01 -4.22 2.06
N ALA A 138 -5.14 -4.22 2.78
CA ALA A 138 -6.23 -5.17 2.58
C ALA A 138 -7.20 -4.83 1.45
N GLN A 139 -7.36 -3.56 1.06
CA GLN A 139 -8.40 -3.12 0.12
C GLN A 139 -7.91 -2.96 -1.32
N GLY A 140 -8.76 -3.26 -2.30
CA GLY A 140 -8.60 -2.94 -3.71
C GLY A 140 -8.12 -4.10 -4.58
N GLU A 141 -9.01 -4.62 -5.41
CA GLU A 141 -8.79 -5.77 -6.33
C GLU A 141 -7.73 -5.49 -7.40
N HIS A 142 -7.53 -4.23 -7.76
CA HIS A 142 -6.53 -3.80 -8.75
C HIS A 142 -5.08 -4.20 -8.40
N LYS A 143 -4.81 -4.56 -7.14
CA LYS A 143 -3.51 -5.07 -6.69
C LYS A 143 -3.18 -6.43 -7.29
N PHE A 144 -4.16 -7.35 -7.31
CA PHE A 144 -3.99 -8.68 -7.87
C PHE A 144 -3.66 -8.62 -9.36
N LEU A 145 -4.24 -7.66 -10.09
CA LEU A 145 -3.91 -7.42 -11.50
C LEU A 145 -2.47 -6.94 -11.72
N ARG A 146 -1.76 -6.53 -10.66
CA ARG A 146 -0.36 -6.09 -10.68
C ARG A 146 0.62 -7.08 -10.06
N GLY A 147 0.13 -8.29 -9.75
CA GLY A 147 0.96 -9.39 -9.27
C GLY A 147 1.06 -9.51 -7.75
N PHE A 148 0.28 -8.75 -7.01
CA PHE A 148 0.13 -9.00 -5.57
C PHE A 148 -0.66 -10.28 -5.35
N VAL A 149 -0.30 -11.02 -4.32
CA VAL A 149 -0.93 -12.28 -3.92
C VAL A 149 -1.79 -12.05 -2.70
N ALA A 150 -3.01 -12.60 -2.69
CA ALA A 150 -3.86 -12.57 -1.52
C ALA A 150 -3.29 -13.50 -0.45
N LYS A 151 -3.17 -12.98 0.78
CA LYS A 151 -2.78 -13.75 1.97
C LYS A 151 -3.73 -13.42 3.12
N PRO A 152 -4.01 -14.37 4.02
CA PRO A 152 -4.81 -14.08 5.20
C PRO A 152 -4.08 -13.08 6.10
N THR A 153 -4.84 -12.16 6.66
CA THR A 153 -4.39 -11.29 7.74
C THR A 153 -5.26 -11.56 8.97
N TYR A 154 -4.64 -11.52 10.13
CA TYR A 154 -5.32 -11.89 11.37
C TYR A 154 -5.46 -10.66 12.26
N SER A 155 -6.61 -10.56 12.94
CA SER A 155 -6.84 -9.60 14.02
C SER A 155 -7.42 -10.32 15.24
N ALA A 156 -7.15 -9.79 16.42
CA ALA A 156 -7.69 -10.32 17.66
C ALA A 156 -8.59 -9.25 18.30
N HIS A 157 -9.78 -9.66 18.72
CA HIS A 157 -10.77 -8.78 19.33
C HIS A 157 -11.22 -9.36 20.66
N TRP A 158 -11.38 -8.49 21.65
CA TRP A 158 -11.98 -8.86 22.92
C TRP A 158 -13.30 -8.10 23.09
N LEU A 159 -14.36 -8.84 23.44
CA LEU A 159 -15.68 -8.29 23.71
C LEU A 159 -16.05 -8.58 25.16
N ALA A 160 -16.44 -7.55 25.90
CA ALA A 160 -16.83 -7.66 27.29
C ALA A 160 -18.15 -8.47 27.47
N HIS A 161 -19.12 -8.22 26.57
CA HIS A 161 -20.47 -8.80 26.68
C HIS A 161 -20.49 -10.28 26.23
N PRO A 162 -20.86 -11.25 27.13
CA PRO A 162 -20.76 -12.68 26.82
C PRO A 162 -21.63 -13.12 25.63
N SER A 163 -22.88 -12.67 25.55
CA SER A 163 -23.77 -13.05 24.46
C SER A 163 -23.36 -12.44 23.12
N GLY A 164 -22.79 -11.22 23.13
CA GLY A 164 -22.18 -10.60 21.96
C GLY A 164 -20.99 -11.40 21.47
N ARG A 165 -20.13 -11.86 22.38
CA ARG A 165 -18.99 -12.73 22.08
C ARG A 165 -19.43 -14.01 21.39
N ALA A 166 -20.38 -14.74 21.96
CA ALA A 166 -20.88 -15.99 21.41
C ALA A 166 -21.53 -15.81 20.01
N ALA A 167 -22.17 -14.67 19.76
CA ALA A 167 -22.74 -14.37 18.45
C ALA A 167 -21.64 -14.14 17.40
N ILE A 168 -20.60 -13.39 17.76
CA ILE A 168 -19.46 -13.12 16.87
C ILE A 168 -18.63 -14.37 16.61
N GLU A 169 -18.40 -15.22 17.62
CA GLU A 169 -17.69 -16.49 17.44
C GLU A 169 -18.37 -17.36 16.37
N ARG A 170 -19.69 -17.50 16.42
CA ARG A 170 -20.45 -18.24 15.39
C ARG A 170 -20.36 -17.60 14.00
N TYR A 171 -20.38 -16.28 13.93
CA TYR A 171 -20.22 -15.55 12.65
C TYR A 171 -18.84 -15.75 12.04
N LEU A 172 -17.78 -15.70 12.87
CA LEU A 172 -16.40 -15.81 12.42
C LEU A 172 -16.08 -17.18 11.80
N ASP A 173 -16.76 -18.25 12.17
CA ASP A 173 -16.53 -19.56 11.56
C ASP A 173 -16.92 -19.55 10.08
N GLY A 174 -18.10 -19.02 9.75
CA GLY A 174 -18.52 -18.84 8.36
C GLY A 174 -17.68 -17.80 7.59
N GLU A 175 -17.29 -16.70 8.26
CA GLU A 175 -16.44 -15.68 7.64
C GLU A 175 -15.05 -16.22 7.27
N ARG A 176 -14.45 -17.06 8.12
CA ARG A 176 -13.14 -17.68 7.85
C ARG A 176 -13.18 -18.56 6.60
N GLU A 177 -14.21 -19.38 6.46
CA GLU A 177 -14.40 -20.23 5.27
C GLU A 177 -14.61 -19.39 4.01
N GLN A 178 -15.47 -18.38 4.08
CA GLN A 178 -15.70 -17.46 2.96
C GLN A 178 -14.44 -16.70 2.57
N MET A 179 -13.64 -16.26 3.53
CA MET A 179 -12.39 -15.56 3.29
C MET A 179 -11.36 -16.47 2.62
N GLN A 180 -11.25 -17.73 3.03
CA GLN A 180 -10.38 -18.71 2.38
C GLN A 180 -10.74 -18.89 0.91
N ASN A 181 -12.02 -19.09 0.60
CA ASN A 181 -12.51 -19.22 -0.77
C ASN A 181 -12.23 -17.96 -1.60
N THR A 182 -12.36 -16.78 -0.99
CA THR A 182 -12.07 -15.49 -1.63
C THR A 182 -10.57 -15.37 -1.97
N ILE A 183 -9.68 -15.74 -1.04
CA ILE A 183 -8.22 -15.73 -1.25
C ILE A 183 -7.84 -16.67 -2.39
N GLU A 184 -8.39 -17.89 -2.41
CA GLU A 184 -8.15 -18.86 -3.48
C GLU A 184 -8.63 -18.34 -4.83
N GLY A 185 -9.82 -17.73 -4.89
CA GLY A 185 -10.36 -17.11 -6.08
C GLY A 185 -9.45 -16.02 -6.65
N TYR A 186 -8.96 -15.09 -5.82
CA TYR A 186 -8.04 -14.05 -6.27
C TYR A 186 -6.69 -14.61 -6.74
N ASN A 187 -6.15 -15.58 -6.02
CA ASN A 187 -4.88 -16.19 -6.40
C ASN A 187 -5.00 -17.04 -7.70
N GLY A 188 -6.18 -17.64 -7.95
CA GLY A 188 -6.46 -18.38 -9.17
C GLY A 188 -6.44 -17.54 -10.44
N VAL A 189 -6.77 -16.23 -10.36
CA VAL A 189 -6.75 -15.29 -11.48
C VAL A 189 -5.49 -14.42 -11.54
N SER A 190 -4.49 -14.69 -10.71
CA SER A 190 -3.24 -13.94 -10.66
C SER A 190 -2.56 -13.86 -12.03
N PRO A 191 -2.01 -12.69 -12.42
CA PRO A 191 -1.22 -12.54 -13.62
C PRO A 191 0.20 -13.11 -13.51
N VAL A 192 0.60 -13.60 -12.34
CA VAL A 192 1.87 -14.26 -12.09
C VAL A 192 1.80 -15.70 -12.61
N LYS A 193 2.86 -16.16 -13.29
CA LYS A 193 2.85 -17.45 -13.99
C LYS A 193 2.83 -18.66 -13.05
N ASP A 194 3.41 -18.53 -11.85
CA ASP A 194 3.56 -19.59 -10.84
C ASP A 194 3.23 -19.09 -9.42
N VAL A 195 1.96 -18.86 -9.15
CA VAL A 195 1.52 -18.46 -7.79
C VAL A 195 1.66 -19.60 -6.78
N ARG A 196 1.61 -20.85 -7.23
CA ARG A 196 1.65 -22.04 -6.37
C ARG A 196 3.00 -22.25 -5.65
N SER A 197 4.08 -21.70 -6.18
CA SER A 197 5.42 -21.79 -5.56
C SER A 197 5.71 -20.69 -4.55
N GLN A 198 4.97 -19.58 -4.57
CA GLN A 198 5.18 -18.42 -3.68
C GLN A 198 4.38 -18.51 -2.37
N GLY A 199 3.48 -19.47 -2.26
CA GLY A 199 2.62 -19.67 -1.08
C GLY A 199 3.21 -20.52 0.05
N ARG A 200 4.44 -21.04 -0.11
CA ARG A 200 5.12 -21.86 0.88
C ARG A 200 6.40 -21.19 1.37
N THR A 201 6.27 -20.19 2.20
CA THR A 201 7.32 -19.80 3.14
C THR A 201 6.62 -19.30 4.39
N ASP A 202 6.72 -20.14 5.40
CA ASP A 202 6.32 -19.95 6.80
C ASP A 202 6.89 -18.66 7.40
#